data_3b7391c80f2b88d5fd589e211ac82630
#
_entry.id   3b7391c80f2b88d5fd589e211ac82630
#
_cell.length_a   1.000
_cell.length_b   1.000
_cell.length_c   1.000
_cell.angle_alpha   90.00
_cell.angle_beta   90.00
_cell.angle_gamma   90.00
#
_symmetry.space_group_name_H-M   'P 1'
#
loop_
_entity.id
_entity.type
_entity.pdbx_description
1 polymer ?
#
loop_
_entity_poly.entity_id
_entity_poly.type
_entity_poly.pdbx_seq_one_letter_code
_entity_poly.pdbx_strand_id
1 'polypeptide(L)'
;MHHRLAALVLLATTVPGLITAQITSEQWNEIDLLHERDRHAEVLSILEGLEGTASGDTERAGLLWRRARAEFNQIDLALYAGELSETDAMDRLAQTQATADEAARMSSGSAPAQAHFWRGAARAKQGELQGVLNALFMADDLREDLRLSAEADPEYSNPYYVAGQLYQRLPGFPISFGDGDAAVSFSRRAVDLHEEAYSAGEVPLRYWDYYVRLAENLNSRGWSQRRRERLIANMSEDYSAAETPFERAMYYEAVTDIPDQSDAAEAAELLNFVIESLESQDELSLRDERTLSDARELAR
;
A
#
# COMPACT_ATOMS: atom_id res chain seq x y z
N MET A 1 83.60 -3.90 -23.54
CA MET A 1 82.24 -3.95 -24.13
C MET A 1 81.26 -4.15 -22.98
N HIS A 2 80.58 -3.09 -22.54
CA HIS A 2 79.65 -3.11 -21.38
C HIS A 2 78.26 -2.96 -21.92
N HIS A 3 77.46 -4.02 -21.83
CA HIS A 3 76.01 -3.96 -22.11
C HIS A 3 75.29 -3.48 -20.83
N ARG A 4 74.69 -2.29 -20.87
CA ARG A 4 73.74 -1.80 -19.87
C ARG A 4 72.35 -2.29 -20.26
N LEU A 5 71.77 -3.15 -19.42
CA LEU A 5 70.35 -3.49 -19.46
C LEU A 5 69.57 -2.36 -18.77
N ALA A 6 68.71 -1.72 -19.53
CA ALA A 6 67.73 -0.76 -18.96
C ALA A 6 66.51 -1.56 -18.52
N ALA A 7 66.22 -1.55 -17.22
CA ALA A 7 65.00 -2.12 -16.66
C ALA A 7 63.87 -1.08 -16.81
N LEU A 8 62.83 -1.43 -17.58
CA LEU A 8 61.60 -0.68 -17.75
C LEU A 8 60.70 -0.99 -16.55
N VAL A 9 60.55 -0.05 -15.60
CA VAL A 9 59.58 -0.17 -14.50
C VAL A 9 58.22 0.31 -15.02
N LEU A 10 57.30 -0.61 -15.25
CA LEU A 10 55.87 -0.31 -15.50
C LEU A 10 55.24 0.04 -14.18
N LEU A 11 54.98 1.31 -13.96
CA LEU A 11 54.09 1.78 -12.89
C LEU A 11 52.65 1.47 -13.28
N ALA A 12 52.07 0.41 -12.70
CA ALA A 12 50.68 0.14 -12.76
C ALA A 12 49.95 1.13 -11.86
N THR A 13 49.35 2.18 -12.41
CA THR A 13 48.44 3.07 -11.72
C THR A 13 47.11 2.29 -11.50
N THR A 14 46.96 1.71 -10.33
CA THR A 14 45.65 1.22 -9.86
C THR A 14 44.76 2.43 -9.60
N VAL A 15 43.82 2.70 -10.50
CA VAL A 15 42.71 3.61 -10.23
C VAL A 15 41.88 2.95 -9.12
N PRO A 16 41.72 3.58 -7.95
CA PRO A 16 40.79 3.04 -6.97
C PRO A 16 39.40 3.11 -7.59
N GLY A 17 38.86 1.95 -7.98
CA GLY A 17 37.45 1.85 -8.31
C GLY A 17 36.66 2.31 -7.11
N LEU A 18 35.85 3.34 -7.28
CA LEU A 18 34.81 3.70 -6.32
C LEU A 18 33.93 2.44 -6.19
N ILE A 19 34.16 1.68 -5.12
CA ILE A 19 33.20 0.65 -4.68
C ILE A 19 32.03 1.47 -4.14
N THR A 20 31.02 1.71 -4.97
CA THR A 20 29.73 2.20 -4.47
C THR A 20 29.20 1.11 -3.54
N ALA A 21 29.16 1.41 -2.26
CA ALA A 21 28.64 0.48 -1.28
C ALA A 21 27.14 0.27 -1.56
N GLN A 22 26.78 -0.98 -1.87
CA GLN A 22 25.39 -1.36 -2.06
C GLN A 22 24.63 -1.16 -0.76
N ILE A 23 23.36 -0.68 -0.85
CA ILE A 23 22.50 -0.53 0.32
C ILE A 23 22.20 -1.93 0.88
N THR A 24 22.52 -2.14 2.15
CA THR A 24 22.39 -3.45 2.78
C THR A 24 20.95 -3.79 3.11
N SER A 25 20.65 -5.09 3.24
CA SER A 25 19.33 -5.55 3.70
C SER A 25 18.99 -5.03 5.10
N GLU A 26 19.99 -4.85 5.97
CA GLU A 26 19.81 -4.29 7.32
C GLU A 26 19.33 -2.83 7.24
N GLN A 27 19.91 -2.02 6.35
CA GLN A 27 19.47 -0.64 6.14
C GLN A 27 18.04 -0.55 5.60
N TRP A 28 17.68 -1.43 4.65
CA TRP A 28 16.31 -1.51 4.17
C TRP A 28 15.33 -1.88 5.28
N ASN A 29 15.66 -2.88 6.09
CA ASN A 29 14.82 -3.33 7.22
C ASN A 29 14.67 -2.23 8.27
N GLU A 30 15.74 -1.48 8.57
CA GLU A 30 15.67 -0.34 9.50
C GLU A 30 14.70 0.74 9.00
N ILE A 31 14.80 1.11 7.71
CA ILE A 31 13.91 2.10 7.09
C ILE A 31 12.45 1.63 7.14
N ASP A 32 12.20 0.36 6.83
CA ASP A 32 10.85 -0.20 6.83
C ASP A 32 10.30 -0.31 8.26
N LEU A 33 11.12 -0.68 9.26
CA LEU A 33 10.72 -0.71 10.67
C LEU A 33 10.42 0.69 11.25
N LEU A 34 11.19 1.70 10.86
CA LEU A 34 10.91 3.10 11.26
C LEU A 34 9.59 3.59 10.66
N HIS A 35 9.30 3.21 9.41
CA HIS A 35 8.01 3.52 8.79
C HIS A 35 6.84 2.92 9.58
N GLU A 36 6.92 1.64 9.98
CA GLU A 36 5.88 0.98 10.77
C GLU A 36 5.63 1.63 12.15
N ARG A 37 6.60 2.37 12.66
CA ARG A 37 6.53 3.13 13.91
C ARG A 37 6.13 4.60 13.72
N ASP A 38 5.60 4.96 12.56
CA ASP A 38 5.22 6.33 12.17
C ASP A 38 6.37 7.36 12.25
N ARG A 39 7.64 6.90 12.23
CA ARG A 39 8.83 7.76 12.29
C ARG A 39 9.24 8.28 10.92
N HIS A 40 8.29 8.80 10.16
CA HIS A 40 8.46 9.17 8.74
C HIS A 40 9.54 10.24 8.51
N ALA A 41 9.71 11.19 9.44
CA ALA A 41 10.78 12.20 9.34
C ALA A 41 12.18 11.58 9.40
N GLU A 42 12.38 10.54 10.21
CA GLU A 42 13.66 9.84 10.29
C GLU A 42 13.89 8.99 9.05
N VAL A 43 12.85 8.33 8.55
CA VAL A 43 12.91 7.64 7.26
C VAL A 43 13.41 8.58 6.17
N LEU A 44 12.83 9.77 6.03
CA LEU A 44 13.24 10.75 5.02
C LEU A 44 14.69 11.20 5.19
N SER A 45 15.14 11.42 6.44
CA SER A 45 16.54 11.79 6.72
C SER A 45 17.54 10.69 6.34
N ILE A 46 17.20 9.41 6.61
CA ILE A 46 18.04 8.27 6.22
C ILE A 46 18.10 8.14 4.71
N LEU A 47 16.93 8.23 4.03
CA LEU A 47 16.86 8.13 2.58
C LEU A 47 17.67 9.21 1.87
N GLU A 48 17.64 10.47 2.37
CA GLU A 48 18.47 11.57 1.86
C GLU A 48 19.97 11.26 1.97
N GLY A 49 20.40 10.69 3.09
CA GLY A 49 21.78 10.26 3.28
C GLY A 49 22.23 9.13 2.34
N LEU A 50 21.29 8.33 1.84
CA LEU A 50 21.56 7.17 0.98
C LEU A 50 21.47 7.48 -0.53
N GLU A 51 20.92 8.62 -0.96
CA GLU A 51 20.73 8.96 -2.38
C GLU A 51 22.01 8.85 -3.23
N GLY A 52 23.14 9.29 -2.69
CA GLY A 52 24.44 9.25 -3.36
C GLY A 52 25.09 7.86 -3.39
N THR A 53 24.56 6.88 -2.67
CA THR A 53 25.14 5.53 -2.54
C THR A 53 24.47 4.51 -3.45
N ALA A 54 23.25 4.77 -3.91
CA ALA A 54 22.47 3.84 -4.73
C ALA A 54 23.21 3.46 -6.03
N SER A 55 23.45 2.17 -6.20
CA SER A 55 24.14 1.59 -7.34
C SER A 55 23.16 0.95 -8.33
N GLY A 56 22.61 1.75 -9.23
CA GLY A 56 21.71 1.27 -10.29
C GLY A 56 20.23 1.54 -10.03
N ASP A 57 19.41 1.21 -11.03
CA ASP A 57 18.02 1.62 -11.07
C ASP A 57 17.14 0.94 -10.02
N THR A 58 17.44 -0.31 -9.66
CA THR A 58 16.69 -1.05 -8.64
C THR A 58 16.81 -0.41 -7.25
N GLU A 59 18.03 -0.05 -6.83
CA GLU A 59 18.23 0.61 -5.53
C GLU A 59 17.66 2.02 -5.52
N ARG A 60 17.80 2.77 -6.62
CA ARG A 60 17.20 4.11 -6.77
C ARG A 60 15.68 4.04 -6.70
N ALA A 61 15.06 3.11 -7.42
CA ALA A 61 13.63 2.88 -7.33
C ALA A 61 13.22 2.50 -5.90
N GLY A 62 14.03 1.68 -5.22
CA GLY A 62 13.85 1.31 -3.82
C GLY A 62 13.86 2.50 -2.84
N LEU A 63 14.76 3.47 -3.05
CA LEU A 63 14.81 4.72 -2.27
C LEU A 63 13.59 5.61 -2.58
N LEU A 64 13.26 5.77 -3.86
CA LEU A 64 12.20 6.68 -4.30
C LEU A 64 10.81 6.24 -3.83
N TRP A 65 10.45 4.95 -3.95
CA TRP A 65 9.13 4.54 -3.47
C TRP A 65 9.01 4.61 -1.94
N ARG A 66 10.11 4.34 -1.19
CA ARG A 66 10.11 4.52 0.27
C ARG A 66 10.01 5.99 0.67
N ARG A 67 10.63 6.88 -0.10
CA ARG A 67 10.44 8.33 0.06
C ARG A 67 8.97 8.71 -0.16
N ALA A 68 8.38 8.31 -1.27
CA ALA A 68 6.97 8.59 -1.56
C ALA A 68 6.04 8.06 -0.46
N ARG A 69 6.31 6.85 0.06
CA ARG A 69 5.59 6.27 1.21
C ARG A 69 5.69 7.15 2.46
N ALA A 70 6.90 7.56 2.83
CA ALA A 70 7.12 8.36 4.03
C ALA A 70 6.52 9.76 3.90
N GLU A 71 6.66 10.41 2.74
CA GLU A 71 6.04 11.71 2.44
C GLU A 71 4.52 11.63 2.50
N PHE A 72 3.91 10.61 1.87
CA PHE A 72 2.47 10.41 1.89
C PHE A 72 1.93 10.27 3.32
N ASN A 73 2.50 9.37 4.12
CA ASN A 73 2.04 9.14 5.48
C ASN A 73 2.25 10.36 6.38
N GLN A 74 3.36 11.09 6.22
CA GLN A 74 3.57 12.36 6.93
C GLN A 74 2.50 13.41 6.59
N ILE A 75 2.11 13.50 5.31
CA ILE A 75 1.05 14.41 4.85
C ILE A 75 -0.30 13.98 5.44
N ASP A 76 -0.65 12.69 5.36
CA ASP A 76 -1.94 12.18 5.84
C ASP A 76 -2.10 12.36 7.36
N LEU A 77 -1.07 12.05 8.14
CA LEU A 77 -1.08 12.27 9.59
C LEU A 77 -1.15 13.75 9.97
N ALA A 78 -0.42 14.62 9.26
CA ALA A 78 -0.44 16.07 9.51
C ALA A 78 -1.80 16.70 9.15
N LEU A 79 -2.47 16.20 8.09
CA LEU A 79 -3.85 16.58 7.77
C LEU A 79 -4.82 16.15 8.86
N TYR A 80 -4.71 14.91 9.32
CA TYR A 80 -5.56 14.38 10.39
C TYR A 80 -5.39 15.17 11.71
N ALA A 81 -4.14 15.52 12.05
CA ALA A 81 -3.83 16.32 13.22
C ALA A 81 -4.21 17.81 13.07
N GLY A 82 -4.62 18.27 11.89
CA GLY A 82 -4.89 19.67 11.61
C GLY A 82 -3.65 20.57 11.56
N GLU A 83 -2.48 19.98 11.37
CA GLU A 83 -1.18 20.66 11.32
C GLU A 83 -0.79 21.10 9.91
N LEU A 84 -1.48 20.60 8.87
CA LEU A 84 -1.25 20.91 7.47
C LEU A 84 -2.53 21.40 6.80
N SER A 85 -2.43 22.47 6.01
CA SER A 85 -3.55 22.93 5.21
C SER A 85 -3.81 22.02 3.99
N GLU A 86 -5.07 21.93 3.52
CA GLU A 86 -5.40 21.17 2.30
C GLU A 86 -4.62 21.68 1.07
N THR A 87 -4.39 22.99 0.97
CA THR A 87 -3.62 23.58 -0.14
C THR A 87 -2.17 23.13 -0.13
N ASP A 88 -1.49 23.20 1.01
CA ASP A 88 -0.10 22.75 1.14
C ASP A 88 0.00 21.22 0.97
N ALA A 89 -1.01 20.48 1.45
CA ALA A 89 -1.09 19.05 1.24
C ALA A 89 -1.18 18.68 -0.24
N MET A 90 -1.99 19.41 -1.02
CA MET A 90 -2.11 19.18 -2.47
C MET A 90 -0.79 19.34 -3.19
N ASP A 91 -0.02 20.40 -2.91
CA ASP A 91 1.29 20.63 -3.52
C ASP A 91 2.30 19.53 -3.14
N ARG A 92 2.30 19.11 -1.88
CA ARG A 92 3.18 18.03 -1.40
C ARG A 92 2.77 16.67 -1.99
N LEU A 93 1.47 16.36 -2.07
CA LEU A 93 0.99 15.13 -2.71
C LEU A 93 1.34 15.06 -4.20
N ALA A 94 1.32 16.19 -4.91
CA ALA A 94 1.76 16.23 -6.30
C ALA A 94 3.25 15.90 -6.45
N GLN A 95 4.10 16.35 -5.51
CA GLN A 95 5.52 16.00 -5.47
C GLN A 95 5.72 14.51 -5.12
N THR A 96 4.98 14.01 -4.12
CA THR A 96 4.99 12.59 -3.73
C THR A 96 4.59 11.69 -4.90
N GLN A 97 3.56 12.07 -5.65
CA GLN A 97 3.14 11.35 -6.86
C GLN A 97 4.25 11.33 -7.92
N ALA A 98 4.93 12.47 -8.16
CA ALA A 98 6.03 12.54 -9.10
C ALA A 98 7.23 11.67 -8.68
N THR A 99 7.55 11.62 -7.38
CA THR A 99 8.59 10.76 -6.81
C THR A 99 8.26 9.27 -7.04
N ALA A 100 7.02 8.85 -6.79
CA ALA A 100 6.58 7.48 -7.04
C ALA A 100 6.57 7.12 -8.54
N ASP A 101 6.17 8.07 -9.40
CA ASP A 101 6.19 7.90 -10.86
C ASP A 101 7.63 7.77 -11.40
N GLU A 102 8.58 8.48 -10.83
CA GLU A 102 10.00 8.31 -11.14
C GLU A 102 10.49 6.90 -10.76
N ALA A 103 10.13 6.40 -9.56
CA ALA A 103 10.44 5.05 -9.14
C ALA A 103 9.87 4.00 -10.11
N ALA A 104 8.64 4.17 -10.56
CA ALA A 104 8.00 3.26 -11.53
C ALA A 104 8.70 3.26 -12.90
N ARG A 105 9.27 4.39 -13.33
CA ARG A 105 10.00 4.50 -14.61
C ARG A 105 11.43 3.99 -14.57
N MET A 106 12.09 3.99 -13.41
CA MET A 106 13.49 3.59 -13.29
C MET A 106 13.73 2.09 -13.43
N SER A 107 12.72 1.27 -13.22
CA SER A 107 12.89 -0.18 -13.25
C SER A 107 12.98 -0.71 -14.67
N SER A 108 14.15 -1.17 -15.08
CA SER A 108 14.39 -1.81 -16.38
C SER A 108 13.83 -3.24 -16.43
N GLY A 109 12.53 -3.42 -16.33
CA GLY A 109 11.92 -4.75 -16.42
C GLY A 109 10.57 -4.85 -15.75
N SER A 110 10.48 -4.61 -14.46
CA SER A 110 9.22 -4.55 -13.74
C SER A 110 9.33 -3.47 -12.66
N ALA A 111 8.46 -2.48 -12.71
CA ALA A 111 8.40 -1.47 -11.66
C ALA A 111 7.99 -2.13 -10.33
N PRO A 112 8.55 -1.72 -9.18
CA PRO A 112 8.11 -2.26 -7.90
C PRO A 112 6.62 -2.00 -7.69
N ALA A 113 5.91 -2.99 -7.14
CA ALA A 113 4.49 -2.87 -6.80
C ALA A 113 4.21 -1.61 -5.96
N GLN A 114 5.11 -1.33 -5.02
CA GLN A 114 5.05 -0.17 -4.13
C GLN A 114 5.12 1.18 -4.89
N ALA A 115 5.86 1.25 -6.00
CA ALA A 115 5.94 2.48 -6.80
C ALA A 115 4.59 2.81 -7.45
N HIS A 116 3.92 1.83 -8.04
CA HIS A 116 2.57 1.99 -8.58
C HIS A 116 1.57 2.32 -7.48
N PHE A 117 1.64 1.61 -6.37
CA PHE A 117 0.74 1.85 -5.23
C PHE A 117 0.85 3.27 -4.68
N TRP A 118 2.05 3.77 -4.36
CA TRP A 118 2.21 5.09 -3.77
C TRP A 118 1.90 6.22 -4.75
N ARG A 119 2.08 6.00 -6.06
CA ARG A 119 1.57 6.90 -7.09
C ARG A 119 0.05 7.00 -7.05
N GLY A 120 -0.64 5.86 -7.00
CA GLY A 120 -2.09 5.78 -6.88
C GLY A 120 -2.61 6.36 -5.56
N ALA A 121 -1.97 6.06 -4.43
CA ALA A 121 -2.35 6.57 -3.11
C ALA A 121 -2.28 8.11 -3.05
N ALA A 122 -1.20 8.71 -3.57
CA ALA A 122 -1.06 10.16 -3.65
C ALA A 122 -2.16 10.78 -4.53
N ARG A 123 -2.48 10.16 -5.67
CA ARG A 123 -3.59 10.56 -6.56
C ARG A 123 -4.94 10.44 -5.86
N ALA A 124 -5.21 9.34 -5.18
CA ALA A 124 -6.46 9.14 -4.44
C ALA A 124 -6.67 10.23 -3.38
N LYS A 125 -5.62 10.58 -2.63
CA LYS A 125 -5.69 11.63 -1.60
C LYS A 125 -5.91 13.01 -2.21
N GLN A 126 -5.30 13.32 -3.36
CA GLN A 126 -5.57 14.54 -4.10
C GLN A 126 -7.05 14.61 -4.54
N GLY A 127 -7.60 13.50 -5.07
CA GLY A 127 -9.00 13.41 -5.44
C GLY A 127 -9.95 13.61 -4.26
N GLU A 128 -9.62 13.05 -3.10
CA GLU A 128 -10.37 13.22 -1.85
C GLU A 128 -10.42 14.72 -1.44
N LEU A 129 -9.28 15.40 -1.43
CA LEU A 129 -9.19 16.82 -1.08
C LEU A 129 -9.88 17.76 -2.09
N GLN A 130 -9.91 17.38 -3.36
CA GLN A 130 -10.59 18.15 -4.41
C GLN A 130 -12.10 17.90 -4.49
N GLY A 131 -12.61 16.93 -3.74
CA GLY A 131 -14.03 16.60 -3.64
C GLY A 131 -14.52 15.56 -4.66
N VAL A 132 -15.77 15.13 -4.48
CA VAL A 132 -16.38 13.95 -5.12
C VAL A 132 -16.27 13.94 -6.65
N LEU A 133 -16.48 15.08 -7.31
CA LEU A 133 -16.44 15.14 -8.78
C LEU A 133 -15.04 14.88 -9.34
N ASN A 134 -14.02 15.44 -8.70
CA ASN A 134 -12.63 15.23 -9.12
C ASN A 134 -12.17 13.80 -8.80
N ALA A 135 -12.59 13.25 -7.68
CA ALA A 135 -12.35 11.84 -7.34
C ALA A 135 -12.89 10.90 -8.43
N LEU A 136 -14.07 11.16 -8.99
CA LEU A 136 -14.62 10.39 -10.11
C LEU A 136 -13.76 10.45 -11.39
N PHE A 137 -13.22 11.63 -11.73
CA PHE A 137 -12.35 11.76 -12.91
C PHE A 137 -11.00 11.06 -12.75
N MET A 138 -10.54 10.88 -11.52
CA MET A 138 -9.26 10.24 -11.21
C MET A 138 -9.41 8.71 -10.97
N ALA A 139 -10.65 8.20 -10.90
CA ALA A 139 -10.93 6.84 -10.48
C ALA A 139 -10.36 5.78 -11.43
N ASP A 140 -10.43 5.98 -12.74
CA ASP A 140 -9.89 5.03 -13.73
C ASP A 140 -8.36 4.95 -13.67
N ASP A 141 -7.68 6.10 -13.51
CA ASP A 141 -6.23 6.15 -13.35
C ASP A 141 -5.79 5.49 -12.04
N LEU A 142 -6.55 5.72 -10.94
CA LEU A 142 -6.28 5.07 -9.66
C LEU A 142 -6.46 3.56 -9.78
N ARG A 143 -7.55 3.10 -10.39
CA ARG A 143 -7.77 1.67 -10.62
C ARG A 143 -6.63 1.03 -11.40
N GLU A 144 -6.11 1.72 -12.43
CA GLU A 144 -4.96 1.25 -13.20
C GLU A 144 -3.69 1.18 -12.37
N ASP A 145 -3.40 2.16 -11.51
CA ASP A 145 -2.27 2.13 -10.58
C ASP A 145 -2.35 0.94 -9.62
N LEU A 146 -3.55 0.66 -9.07
CA LEU A 146 -3.78 -0.48 -8.17
C LEU A 146 -3.65 -1.81 -8.90
N ARG A 147 -4.15 -1.90 -10.14
CA ARG A 147 -4.00 -3.08 -10.98
C ARG A 147 -2.54 -3.39 -11.27
N LEU A 148 -1.76 -2.39 -11.71
CA LEU A 148 -0.33 -2.54 -11.96
C LEU A 148 0.45 -2.95 -10.71
N SER A 149 0.07 -2.42 -9.55
CA SER A 149 0.65 -2.80 -8.27
C SER A 149 0.37 -4.26 -7.94
N ALA A 150 -0.89 -4.71 -8.03
CA ALA A 150 -1.28 -6.09 -7.76
C ALA A 150 -0.71 -7.11 -8.76
N GLU A 151 -0.48 -6.70 -10.01
CA GLU A 151 0.16 -7.56 -11.01
C GLU A 151 1.67 -7.68 -10.81
N ALA A 152 2.33 -6.60 -10.35
CA ALA A 152 3.76 -6.63 -10.04
C ALA A 152 4.07 -7.47 -8.79
N ASP A 153 3.17 -7.48 -7.81
CA ASP A 153 3.25 -8.28 -6.59
C ASP A 153 1.84 -8.66 -6.11
N PRO A 154 1.36 -9.87 -6.43
CA PRO A 154 0.03 -10.33 -6.03
C PRO A 154 -0.15 -10.56 -4.52
N GLU A 155 0.95 -10.60 -3.73
CA GLU A 155 0.93 -10.79 -2.28
C GLU A 155 0.99 -9.46 -1.52
N TYR A 156 1.23 -8.35 -2.21
CA TYR A 156 1.19 -7.02 -1.62
C TYR A 156 -0.25 -6.60 -1.30
N SER A 157 -0.60 -6.51 -0.02
CA SER A 157 -1.99 -6.31 0.44
C SER A 157 -2.58 -4.93 0.14
N ASN A 158 -1.74 -3.89 0.12
CA ASN A 158 -2.17 -2.48 0.03
C ASN A 158 -3.04 -2.14 -1.19
N PRO A 159 -2.75 -2.60 -2.44
CA PRO A 159 -3.60 -2.28 -3.59
C PRO A 159 -5.03 -2.83 -3.45
N TYR A 160 -5.19 -3.98 -2.82
CA TYR A 160 -6.52 -4.56 -2.56
C TYR A 160 -7.28 -3.79 -1.48
N TYR A 161 -6.58 -3.33 -0.43
CA TYR A 161 -7.16 -2.46 0.59
C TYR A 161 -7.74 -1.17 0.00
N VAL A 162 -6.98 -0.47 -0.85
CA VAL A 162 -7.45 0.76 -1.49
C VAL A 162 -8.51 0.48 -2.56
N ALA A 163 -8.41 -0.65 -3.29
CA ALA A 163 -9.44 -1.07 -4.24
C ALA A 163 -10.78 -1.31 -3.54
N GLY A 164 -10.79 -1.97 -2.37
CA GLY A 164 -12.00 -2.14 -1.58
C GLY A 164 -12.71 -0.81 -1.27
N GLN A 165 -11.97 0.21 -0.87
CA GLN A 165 -12.51 1.55 -0.62
C GLN A 165 -12.99 2.24 -1.90
N LEU A 166 -12.21 2.11 -2.99
CA LEU A 166 -12.54 2.72 -4.28
C LEU A 166 -13.87 2.18 -4.82
N TYR A 167 -14.01 0.85 -4.87
CA TYR A 167 -15.22 0.20 -5.39
C TYR A 167 -16.44 0.43 -4.51
N GLN A 168 -16.28 0.61 -3.22
CA GLN A 168 -17.37 0.94 -2.29
C GLN A 168 -17.86 2.38 -2.44
N ARG A 169 -16.95 3.35 -2.65
CA ARG A 169 -17.29 4.78 -2.66
C ARG A 169 -17.81 5.27 -4.00
N LEU A 170 -17.47 4.60 -5.08
CA LEU A 170 -17.90 4.99 -6.42
C LEU A 170 -19.35 4.57 -6.68
N PRO A 171 -20.11 5.36 -7.46
CA PRO A 171 -21.40 4.92 -7.96
C PRO A 171 -21.22 3.74 -8.94
N GLY A 172 -22.20 2.82 -8.94
CA GLY A 172 -22.22 1.69 -9.86
C GLY A 172 -22.51 2.09 -11.31
N PHE A 173 -22.42 1.08 -12.19
CA PHE A 173 -22.80 1.22 -13.60
C PHE A 173 -24.22 1.82 -13.76
N PRO A 174 -24.49 2.75 -14.73
CA PRO A 174 -23.60 3.18 -15.81
C PRO A 174 -22.75 4.43 -15.50
N ILE A 175 -22.76 4.94 -14.28
CA ILE A 175 -22.06 6.20 -13.92
C ILE A 175 -20.56 5.95 -13.75
N SER A 176 -20.20 4.87 -13.04
CA SER A 176 -18.84 4.44 -12.79
C SER A 176 -18.81 2.91 -12.60
N PHE A 177 -17.73 2.38 -12.03
CA PHE A 177 -17.50 0.96 -11.82
C PHE A 177 -17.65 0.53 -10.35
N GLY A 178 -18.28 1.34 -9.49
CA GLY A 178 -18.53 0.98 -8.09
C GLY A 178 -19.31 -0.32 -7.99
N ASP A 179 -18.87 -1.21 -7.09
CA ASP A 179 -19.42 -2.54 -6.88
C ASP A 179 -19.19 -2.98 -5.44
N GLY A 180 -20.28 -3.12 -4.66
CA GLY A 180 -20.21 -3.49 -3.25
C GLY A 180 -19.71 -4.93 -3.03
N ASP A 181 -19.94 -5.82 -3.98
CA ASP A 181 -19.51 -7.22 -3.88
C ASP A 181 -18.01 -7.32 -4.11
N ALA A 182 -17.50 -6.64 -5.14
CA ALA A 182 -16.07 -6.49 -5.38
C ALA A 182 -15.36 -5.75 -4.23
N ALA A 183 -15.97 -4.71 -3.65
CA ALA A 183 -15.43 -3.97 -2.52
C ALA A 183 -15.15 -4.87 -1.31
N VAL A 184 -16.11 -5.75 -0.95
CA VAL A 184 -15.91 -6.73 0.13
C VAL A 184 -14.84 -7.75 -0.23
N SER A 185 -14.88 -8.32 -1.45
CA SER A 185 -13.86 -9.29 -1.91
C SER A 185 -12.45 -8.72 -1.87
N PHE A 186 -12.22 -7.49 -2.34
CA PHE A 186 -10.93 -6.81 -2.26
C PHE A 186 -10.48 -6.59 -0.83
N SER A 187 -11.37 -6.09 0.04
CA SER A 187 -11.01 -5.84 1.45
C SER A 187 -10.68 -7.13 2.18
N ARG A 188 -11.38 -8.23 1.90
CA ARG A 188 -11.08 -9.54 2.47
C ARG A 188 -9.72 -10.05 2.00
N ARG A 189 -9.43 -9.93 0.69
CA ARG A 189 -8.10 -10.30 0.17
C ARG A 189 -6.98 -9.51 0.86
N ALA A 190 -7.19 -8.22 1.11
CA ALA A 190 -6.22 -7.39 1.82
C ALA A 190 -5.99 -7.87 3.26
N VAL A 191 -7.07 -8.18 4.00
CA VAL A 191 -6.97 -8.71 5.37
C VAL A 191 -6.24 -10.04 5.39
N ASP A 192 -6.62 -10.99 4.52
CA ASP A 192 -6.03 -12.33 4.51
C ASP A 192 -4.54 -12.29 4.17
N LEU A 193 -4.12 -11.51 3.15
CA LEU A 193 -2.72 -11.31 2.81
C LEU A 193 -1.92 -10.68 3.95
N HIS A 194 -2.51 -9.68 4.61
CA HIS A 194 -1.84 -9.01 5.72
C HIS A 194 -1.68 -9.94 6.94
N GLU A 195 -2.70 -10.74 7.27
CA GLU A 195 -2.64 -11.73 8.34
C GLU A 195 -1.62 -12.85 8.04
N GLU A 196 -1.52 -13.27 6.79
CA GLU A 196 -0.52 -14.23 6.36
C GLU A 196 0.90 -13.67 6.58
N ALA A 197 1.18 -12.46 6.11
CA ALA A 197 2.46 -11.78 6.28
C ALA A 197 2.79 -11.50 7.77
N TYR A 198 1.78 -11.07 8.57
CA TYR A 198 1.95 -10.86 10.00
C TYR A 198 2.25 -12.17 10.74
N SER A 199 1.53 -13.23 10.44
CA SER A 199 1.73 -14.55 11.04
C SER A 199 3.07 -15.19 10.67
N ALA A 200 3.57 -14.90 9.46
CA ALA A 200 4.90 -15.29 8.99
C ALA A 200 6.03 -14.44 9.61
N GLY A 201 5.70 -13.34 10.29
CA GLY A 201 6.69 -12.40 10.86
C GLY A 201 7.36 -11.50 9.81
N GLU A 202 6.77 -11.37 8.62
CA GLU A 202 7.25 -10.52 7.53
C GLU A 202 6.90 -9.06 7.76
N VAL A 203 5.76 -8.79 8.42
CA VAL A 203 5.38 -7.47 8.89
C VAL A 203 5.28 -7.48 10.42
N PRO A 204 5.77 -6.41 11.11
CA PRO A 204 5.86 -6.42 12.56
C PRO A 204 4.54 -6.06 13.27
N LEU A 205 3.60 -5.45 12.57
CA LEU A 205 2.37 -4.90 13.13
C LEU A 205 1.16 -5.31 12.30
N ARG A 206 0.00 -5.43 12.97
CA ARG A 206 -1.29 -5.54 12.29
C ARG A 206 -1.77 -4.16 11.83
N TYR A 207 -2.33 -4.11 10.62
CA TYR A 207 -2.99 -2.93 10.11
C TYR A 207 -4.47 -2.98 10.43
N TRP A 208 -4.83 -2.46 11.61
CA TRP A 208 -6.18 -2.51 12.16
C TRP A 208 -7.23 -1.84 11.28
N ASP A 209 -6.85 -0.85 10.51
CA ASP A 209 -7.70 -0.16 9.54
C ASP A 209 -8.19 -1.08 8.41
N TYR A 210 -7.48 -2.15 8.07
CA TYR A 210 -7.95 -3.15 7.09
C TYR A 210 -9.22 -3.85 7.56
N TYR A 211 -9.28 -4.22 8.83
CA TYR A 211 -10.46 -4.86 9.43
C TYR A 211 -11.63 -3.89 9.52
N VAL A 212 -11.36 -2.63 9.87
CA VAL A 212 -12.39 -1.58 9.92
C VAL A 212 -12.98 -1.35 8.55
N ARG A 213 -12.15 -1.30 7.48
CA ARG A 213 -12.67 -1.13 6.11
C ARG A 213 -13.40 -2.36 5.58
N LEU A 214 -12.97 -3.57 5.93
CA LEU A 214 -13.76 -4.76 5.64
C LEU A 214 -15.13 -4.71 6.32
N ALA A 215 -15.19 -4.34 7.59
CA ALA A 215 -16.44 -4.20 8.33
C ALA A 215 -17.36 -3.12 7.73
N GLU A 216 -16.80 -1.96 7.33
CA GLU A 216 -17.53 -0.90 6.63
C GLU A 216 -18.16 -1.40 5.32
N ASN A 217 -17.38 -2.12 4.51
CA ASN A 217 -17.84 -2.67 3.24
C ASN A 217 -18.91 -3.76 3.42
N LEU A 218 -18.75 -4.63 4.43
CA LEU A 218 -19.77 -5.62 4.81
C LEU A 218 -21.08 -4.95 5.22
N ASN A 219 -21.03 -3.94 6.11
CA ASN A 219 -22.20 -3.18 6.53
C ASN A 219 -22.88 -2.48 5.33
N SER A 220 -22.10 -1.91 4.42
CA SER A 220 -22.62 -1.26 3.21
C SER A 220 -23.28 -2.27 2.25
N ARG A 221 -22.72 -3.45 2.07
CA ARG A 221 -23.28 -4.53 1.23
C ARG A 221 -24.53 -5.15 1.87
N GLY A 222 -24.51 -5.43 3.15
CA GLY A 222 -25.65 -5.82 3.96
C GLY A 222 -26.30 -7.14 3.58
N TRP A 223 -25.56 -8.16 3.15
CA TRP A 223 -26.11 -9.45 2.80
C TRP A 223 -26.48 -10.27 4.05
N SER A 224 -27.65 -10.92 3.98
CA SER A 224 -28.01 -11.98 4.93
C SER A 224 -27.17 -13.23 4.66
N GLN A 225 -26.99 -14.08 5.67
CA GLN A 225 -26.30 -15.37 5.56
C GLN A 225 -26.76 -16.18 4.33
N ARG A 226 -28.06 -16.36 4.13
CA ARG A 226 -28.62 -17.10 2.96
C ARG A 226 -28.27 -16.45 1.62
N ARG A 227 -28.13 -15.12 1.59
CA ARG A 227 -27.74 -14.42 0.36
C ARG A 227 -26.27 -14.65 0.07
N ARG A 228 -25.41 -14.60 1.09
CA ARG A 228 -23.98 -14.91 0.98
C ARG A 228 -23.76 -16.31 0.41
N GLU A 229 -24.32 -17.35 1.05
CA GLU A 229 -24.20 -18.74 0.62
C GLU A 229 -24.57 -18.92 -0.88
N ARG A 230 -25.66 -18.29 -1.31
CA ARG A 230 -26.14 -18.41 -2.70
C ARG A 230 -25.29 -17.65 -3.71
N LEU A 231 -24.88 -16.42 -3.41
CA LEU A 231 -24.22 -15.55 -4.39
C LEU A 231 -22.73 -15.81 -4.47
N ILE A 232 -22.08 -16.16 -3.37
CA ILE A 232 -20.66 -16.52 -3.38
C ILE A 232 -20.42 -17.76 -4.23
N ALA A 233 -21.31 -18.75 -4.17
CA ALA A 233 -21.21 -19.92 -5.05
C ALA A 233 -21.22 -19.56 -6.54
N ASN A 234 -21.89 -18.48 -6.93
CA ASN A 234 -21.92 -18.03 -8.33
C ASN A 234 -20.64 -17.29 -8.75
N MET A 235 -19.89 -16.72 -7.82
CA MET A 235 -18.64 -16.01 -8.11
C MET A 235 -17.49 -16.93 -8.54
N SER A 236 -17.59 -18.24 -8.31
CA SER A 236 -16.52 -19.21 -8.63
C SER A 236 -16.22 -19.30 -10.13
N GLU A 237 -17.22 -19.12 -10.99
CA GLU A 237 -17.05 -19.09 -12.44
C GLU A 237 -16.31 -17.82 -12.86
N ASP A 238 -16.71 -16.66 -12.33
CA ASP A 238 -16.08 -15.37 -12.59
C ASP A 238 -14.63 -15.34 -12.08
N TYR A 239 -14.37 -15.87 -10.87
CA TYR A 239 -13.01 -16.02 -10.34
C TYR A 239 -12.13 -16.86 -11.28
N SER A 240 -12.67 -17.97 -11.81
CA SER A 240 -11.95 -18.86 -12.70
C SER A 240 -11.70 -18.26 -14.08
N ALA A 241 -12.57 -17.38 -14.54
CA ALA A 241 -12.48 -16.67 -15.81
C ALA A 241 -11.55 -15.45 -15.76
N ALA A 242 -11.32 -14.89 -14.57
CA ALA A 242 -10.47 -13.73 -14.38
C ALA A 242 -9.00 -14.04 -14.71
N GLU A 243 -8.36 -13.16 -15.50
CA GLU A 243 -7.03 -13.39 -16.04
C GLU A 243 -5.93 -12.88 -15.11
N THR A 244 -6.15 -11.73 -14.45
CA THR A 244 -5.15 -11.05 -13.62
C THR A 244 -5.39 -11.25 -12.13
N PRO A 245 -4.34 -11.10 -11.28
CA PRO A 245 -4.50 -11.11 -9.82
C PRO A 245 -5.51 -10.08 -9.31
N PHE A 246 -5.53 -8.89 -9.92
CA PHE A 246 -6.46 -7.83 -9.56
C PHE A 246 -7.91 -8.20 -9.88
N GLU A 247 -8.17 -8.75 -11.06
CA GLU A 247 -9.51 -9.22 -11.45
C GLU A 247 -9.99 -10.37 -10.57
N ARG A 248 -9.11 -11.34 -10.25
CA ARG A 248 -9.45 -12.45 -9.34
C ARG A 248 -9.84 -11.95 -7.95
N ALA A 249 -9.19 -10.90 -7.47
CA ALA A 249 -9.50 -10.33 -6.17
C ALA A 249 -10.91 -9.72 -6.08
N MET A 250 -11.54 -9.35 -7.21
CA MET A 250 -12.95 -8.93 -7.26
C MET A 250 -13.92 -10.04 -6.85
N TYR A 251 -13.51 -11.30 -6.98
CA TYR A 251 -14.30 -12.49 -6.71
C TYR A 251 -13.67 -13.37 -5.63
N TYR A 252 -12.78 -12.82 -4.81
CA TYR A 252 -11.97 -13.57 -3.85
C TYR A 252 -12.80 -14.34 -2.82
N GLU A 253 -13.99 -13.84 -2.45
CA GLU A 253 -14.89 -14.54 -1.54
C GLU A 253 -15.33 -15.92 -2.06
N ALA A 254 -15.21 -16.21 -3.37
CA ALA A 254 -15.52 -17.51 -3.94
C ALA A 254 -14.53 -18.64 -3.58
N VAL A 255 -13.32 -18.28 -3.08
CA VAL A 255 -12.21 -19.22 -2.90
C VAL A 255 -11.58 -19.17 -1.51
N THR A 256 -12.07 -18.31 -0.63
CA THR A 256 -11.62 -18.20 0.76
C THR A 256 -12.70 -18.70 1.72
N ASP A 257 -12.28 -19.03 2.94
CA ASP A 257 -13.20 -19.41 4.02
C ASP A 257 -13.95 -18.16 4.52
N ILE A 258 -15.26 -18.23 4.48
CA ILE A 258 -16.13 -17.13 4.91
C ILE A 258 -16.97 -17.59 6.10
N PRO A 259 -17.09 -16.77 7.17
CA PRO A 259 -17.92 -17.11 8.31
C PRO A 259 -19.40 -17.34 7.90
N ASP A 260 -20.00 -18.40 8.48
CA ASP A 260 -21.40 -18.78 8.24
C ASP A 260 -22.37 -17.87 9.01
N GLN A 261 -22.41 -16.59 8.60
CA GLN A 261 -23.20 -15.53 9.22
C GLN A 261 -23.52 -14.40 8.23
N SER A 262 -24.33 -13.42 8.67
CA SER A 262 -24.62 -12.25 7.85
C SER A 262 -23.43 -11.27 7.83
N ASP A 263 -23.39 -10.40 6.81
CA ASP A 263 -22.42 -9.31 6.72
C ASP A 263 -22.40 -8.44 7.97
N ALA A 264 -23.57 -8.09 8.51
CA ALA A 264 -23.67 -7.27 9.72
C ALA A 264 -23.12 -7.99 10.97
N ALA A 265 -23.30 -9.30 11.09
CA ALA A 265 -22.75 -10.06 12.21
C ALA A 265 -21.22 -10.14 12.13
N GLU A 266 -20.67 -10.40 10.96
CA GLU A 266 -19.22 -10.41 10.75
C GLU A 266 -18.60 -9.04 10.96
N ALA A 267 -19.23 -7.99 10.43
CA ALA A 267 -18.77 -6.61 10.64
C ALA A 267 -18.69 -6.26 12.14
N ALA A 268 -19.71 -6.64 12.91
CA ALA A 268 -19.72 -6.41 14.36
C ALA A 268 -18.58 -7.17 15.07
N GLU A 269 -18.30 -8.40 14.69
CA GLU A 269 -17.18 -9.18 15.25
C GLU A 269 -15.82 -8.54 14.93
N LEU A 270 -15.61 -8.11 13.67
CA LEU A 270 -14.39 -7.44 13.25
C LEU A 270 -14.17 -6.13 14.01
N LEU A 271 -15.21 -5.29 14.14
CA LEU A 271 -15.13 -4.03 14.88
C LEU A 271 -14.84 -4.25 16.37
N ASN A 272 -15.50 -5.22 17.00
CA ASN A 272 -15.23 -5.58 18.40
C ASN A 272 -13.79 -6.07 18.58
N PHE A 273 -13.29 -6.91 17.66
CA PHE A 273 -11.92 -7.38 17.68
C PHE A 273 -10.90 -6.23 17.60
N VAL A 274 -11.12 -5.25 16.72
CA VAL A 274 -10.27 -4.06 16.60
C VAL A 274 -10.33 -3.23 17.88
N ILE A 275 -11.53 -2.93 18.38
CA ILE A 275 -11.73 -2.10 19.58
C ILE A 275 -11.04 -2.74 20.77
N GLU A 276 -11.31 -4.01 21.09
CA GLU A 276 -10.71 -4.73 22.20
C GLU A 276 -9.18 -4.80 22.09
N SER A 277 -8.67 -5.03 20.89
CA SER A 277 -7.22 -5.13 20.65
C SER A 277 -6.52 -3.79 20.87
N LEU A 278 -7.07 -2.69 20.36
CA LEU A 278 -6.47 -1.37 20.52
C LEU A 278 -6.65 -0.82 21.94
N GLU A 279 -7.79 -1.06 22.57
CA GLU A 279 -8.02 -0.65 23.98
C GLU A 279 -7.12 -1.41 24.98
N SER A 280 -6.60 -2.55 24.60
CA SER A 280 -5.68 -3.34 25.45
C SER A 280 -4.24 -2.84 25.40
N GLN A 281 -3.89 -1.90 24.53
CA GLN A 281 -2.54 -1.34 24.40
C GLN A 281 -2.35 -0.18 25.37
N ASP A 282 -1.17 -0.07 25.98
CA ASP A 282 -0.83 1.01 26.92
C ASP A 282 -0.68 2.37 26.20
N GLU A 283 -0.18 2.36 24.98
CA GLU A 283 0.02 3.55 24.13
C GLU A 283 -0.40 3.22 22.70
N LEU A 284 -1.13 4.14 22.06
CA LEU A 284 -1.51 4.02 20.65
C LEU A 284 -0.70 4.99 19.80
N SER A 285 -0.39 4.58 18.58
CA SER A 285 0.06 5.50 17.54
C SER A 285 -1.08 6.40 17.09
N LEU A 286 -0.77 7.54 16.47
CA LEU A 286 -1.82 8.43 15.93
C LEU A 286 -2.69 7.72 14.88
N ARG A 287 -2.11 6.82 14.11
CA ARG A 287 -2.83 5.95 13.16
C ARG A 287 -3.82 5.04 13.89
N ASP A 288 -3.39 4.40 14.99
CA ASP A 288 -4.24 3.48 15.75
C ASP A 288 -5.33 4.22 16.53
N GLU A 289 -5.06 5.43 17.05
CA GLU A 289 -6.08 6.30 17.66
C GLU A 289 -7.21 6.64 16.68
N ARG A 290 -6.83 6.99 15.43
CA ARG A 290 -7.78 7.25 14.35
C ARG A 290 -8.59 5.99 14.04
N THR A 291 -7.93 4.85 13.88
CA THR A 291 -8.58 3.57 13.58
C THR A 291 -9.55 3.15 14.67
N LEU A 292 -9.18 3.33 15.95
CA LEU A 292 -10.07 3.07 17.09
C LEU A 292 -11.30 3.99 17.08
N SER A 293 -11.11 5.27 16.72
CA SER A 293 -12.21 6.22 16.58
C SER A 293 -13.19 5.80 15.49
N ASP A 294 -12.67 5.43 14.30
CA ASP A 294 -13.47 4.95 13.17
C ASP A 294 -14.24 3.67 13.54
N ALA A 295 -13.57 2.69 14.19
CA ALA A 295 -14.19 1.45 14.62
C ALA A 295 -15.35 1.68 15.59
N ARG A 296 -15.17 2.58 16.57
CA ARG A 296 -16.22 2.95 17.54
C ARG A 296 -17.39 3.69 16.90
N GLU A 297 -17.15 4.47 15.86
CA GLU A 297 -18.21 5.16 15.12
C GLU A 297 -19.05 4.15 14.32
N LEU A 298 -18.42 3.21 13.62
CA LEU A 298 -19.09 2.18 12.82
C LEU A 298 -19.83 1.13 13.68
N ALA A 299 -19.43 0.92 14.93
CA ALA A 299 -20.05 -0.04 15.86
C ALA A 299 -21.31 0.51 16.56
N ARG A 300 -21.71 1.76 16.36
CA ARG A 300 -22.90 2.42 16.96
C ARG A 300 -24.16 2.15 16.16
#